data_f3364f4bb2ffb8a1336227ad4c180fcc
#
_entry.id   f3364f4bb2ffb8a1336227ad4c180fcc
#
_cell.length_a   1.000
_cell.length_b   1.000
_cell.length_c   1.000
_cell.angle_alpha   90.00
_cell.angle_beta   90.00
_cell.angle_gamma   90.00
#
_symmetry.space_group_name_H-M   'P 1'
#
loop_
_entity.id
_entity.type
_entity.pdbx_description
1 polymer ?
#
loop_
_entity_poly.entity_id
_entity_poly.type
_entity_poly.pdbx_seq_one_letter_code
_entity_poly.pdbx_strand_id
1 'polypeptide(L)'
;PPPDSMSAWESANIEQLADYIDRTSVNEAWIQEVRAEIAGELARYRIPLSTTDRTTITRFHRTFIKRGLSLRFHSLGRPPRPHYPTYRDLLLGTDGTGAPSSYLATNKAYWFVRSLQQRDLIIPVVGDLAGDHAIRAIGQAIAAQGEQVSAFYTSNVEFYLFQNGTVARYLDNLSHLPHTEE
;
A
#
# COMPACT_ATOMS: atom_id res chain seq x y z
N PRO A 1 8.30 7.33 21.90
CA PRO A 1 7.76 8.62 21.48
C PRO A 1 8.56 9.13 20.28
N PRO A 2 7.93 9.84 19.33
CA PRO A 2 8.69 10.51 18.30
C PRO A 2 9.72 11.43 18.95
N PRO A 3 10.85 11.70 18.29
CA PRO A 3 11.82 12.64 18.82
C PRO A 3 11.16 13.98 19.09
N ASP A 4 11.57 14.64 20.15
CA ASP A 4 10.98 15.89 20.65
C ASP A 4 11.10 17.07 19.68
N SER A 5 11.74 16.89 18.52
CA SER A 5 11.81 17.91 17.48
C SER A 5 11.71 17.30 16.07
N MET A 6 10.92 17.91 15.22
CA MET A 6 10.85 17.62 13.77
C MET A 6 12.22 17.76 13.10
N SER A 7 13.07 18.68 13.57
CA SER A 7 14.40 18.92 13.02
C SER A 7 15.35 17.72 13.15
N ALA A 8 15.20 16.86 14.15
CA ALA A 8 16.00 15.66 14.28
C ALA A 8 15.71 14.61 13.17
N TRP A 9 14.50 14.63 12.61
CA TRP A 9 14.11 13.75 11.51
C TRP A 9 14.47 14.29 10.13
N GLU A 10 14.52 15.60 9.96
CA GLU A 10 14.88 16.24 8.70
C GLU A 10 16.30 15.93 8.27
N SER A 11 17.19 15.62 9.22
CA SER A 11 18.59 15.25 8.98
C SER A 11 18.87 13.75 9.07
N ALA A 12 17.90 12.93 9.47
CA ALA A 12 18.07 11.49 9.60
C ALA A 12 18.11 10.80 8.23
N ASN A 13 19.02 9.85 8.07
CA ASN A 13 19.01 8.97 6.91
C ASN A 13 18.06 7.78 7.13
N ILE A 14 17.83 7.00 6.07
CA ILE A 14 16.85 5.91 6.09
C ILE A 14 17.25 4.78 7.05
N GLU A 15 18.55 4.52 7.25
CA GLU A 15 19.08 3.54 8.19
C GLU A 15 18.77 3.97 9.63
N GLN A 16 18.98 5.25 9.96
CA GLN A 16 18.67 5.80 11.28
C GLN A 16 17.17 5.71 11.58
N LEU A 17 16.32 5.95 10.57
CA LEU A 17 14.87 5.77 10.70
C LEU A 17 14.51 4.31 10.98
N ALA A 18 15.09 3.37 10.23
CA ALA A 18 14.88 1.93 10.41
C ALA A 18 15.33 1.48 11.81
N ASP A 19 16.50 1.90 12.25
CA ASP A 19 17.03 1.58 13.58
C ASP A 19 16.20 2.19 14.72
N TYR A 20 15.64 3.38 14.52
CA TYR A 20 14.72 3.96 15.48
C TYR A 20 13.44 3.13 15.61
N ILE A 21 12.83 2.72 14.50
CA ILE A 21 11.63 1.89 14.50
C ILE A 21 11.90 0.56 15.23
N ASP A 22 13.02 -0.09 14.96
CA ASP A 22 13.38 -1.38 15.57
C ASP A 22 13.65 -1.28 17.08
N ARG A 23 14.15 -0.14 17.57
CA ARG A 23 14.44 0.10 19.00
C ARG A 23 13.26 0.67 19.77
N THR A 24 12.22 1.15 19.07
CA THR A 24 11.06 1.77 19.72
C THR A 24 10.21 0.70 20.40
N SER A 25 10.09 0.80 21.71
CA SER A 25 9.20 -0.06 22.47
C SER A 25 7.75 0.33 22.23
N VAL A 26 6.90 -0.68 22.16
CA VAL A 26 5.47 -0.50 21.96
C VAL A 26 4.81 -0.09 23.27
N ASN A 27 4.00 0.97 23.24
CA ASN A 27 3.19 1.42 24.37
C ASN A 27 1.71 1.07 24.11
N GLU A 28 1.10 0.28 25.00
CA GLU A 28 -0.29 -0.17 24.83
C GLU A 28 -1.29 1.00 24.84
N ALA A 29 -1.04 2.05 25.61
CA ALA A 29 -1.92 3.24 25.60
C ALA A 29 -1.93 3.90 24.21
N TRP A 30 -0.79 4.02 23.59
CA TRP A 30 -0.65 4.53 22.22
C TRP A 30 -1.36 3.66 21.19
N ILE A 31 -1.30 2.35 21.35
CA ILE A 31 -2.01 1.42 20.46
C ILE A 31 -3.51 1.69 20.51
N GLN A 32 -4.06 1.90 21.71
CA GLN A 32 -5.48 2.16 21.88
C GLN A 32 -5.87 3.55 21.31
N GLU A 33 -5.03 4.56 21.50
CA GLU A 33 -5.23 5.90 20.95
C GLU A 33 -5.28 5.86 19.41
N VAL A 34 -4.28 5.28 18.75
CA VAL A 34 -4.26 5.15 17.28
C VAL A 34 -5.45 4.33 16.77
N ARG A 35 -5.90 3.32 17.49
CA ARG A 35 -7.10 2.56 17.12
C ARG A 35 -8.35 3.42 17.22
N ALA A 36 -8.46 4.24 18.23
CA ALA A 36 -9.59 5.15 18.39
C ALA A 36 -9.61 6.19 17.25
N GLU A 37 -8.44 6.72 16.87
CA GLU A 37 -8.30 7.61 15.72
C GLU A 37 -8.73 6.95 14.41
N ILE A 38 -8.21 5.74 14.11
CA ILE A 38 -8.62 4.97 12.92
C ILE A 38 -10.13 4.73 12.90
N ALA A 39 -10.71 4.34 14.03
CA ALA A 39 -12.16 4.11 14.13
C ALA A 39 -12.95 5.41 13.93
N GLY A 40 -12.45 6.54 14.45
CA GLY A 40 -13.03 7.86 14.27
C GLY A 40 -13.02 8.31 12.82
N GLU A 41 -11.90 8.16 12.13
CA GLU A 41 -11.79 8.51 10.70
C GLU A 41 -12.69 7.61 9.82
N LEU A 42 -12.74 6.31 10.06
CA LEU A 42 -13.62 5.40 9.34
C LEU A 42 -15.10 5.78 9.53
N ALA A 43 -15.48 6.19 10.75
CA ALA A 43 -16.84 6.67 11.03
C ALA A 43 -17.14 8.01 10.33
N ARG A 44 -16.17 8.93 10.32
CA ARG A 44 -16.27 10.24 9.63
C ARG A 44 -16.55 10.07 8.13
N TYR A 45 -15.89 9.13 7.49
CA TYR A 45 -16.12 8.80 6.07
C TYR A 45 -17.34 7.90 5.85
N ARG A 46 -18.08 7.54 6.91
CA ARG A 46 -19.26 6.67 6.86
C ARG A 46 -19.03 5.34 6.13
N ILE A 47 -17.81 4.79 6.28
CA ILE A 47 -17.46 3.50 5.66
C ILE A 47 -18.24 2.39 6.41
N PRO A 48 -19.10 1.63 5.70
CA PRO A 48 -19.87 0.57 6.32
C PRO A 48 -18.94 -0.62 6.62
N LEU A 49 -18.62 -0.82 7.90
CA LEU A 49 -17.78 -1.93 8.35
C LEU A 49 -18.62 -2.96 9.10
N SER A 50 -18.55 -4.20 8.65
CA SER A 50 -19.05 -5.35 9.39
C SER A 50 -18.18 -5.65 10.63
N THR A 51 -18.68 -6.52 11.52
CA THR A 51 -17.87 -7.02 12.65
C THR A 51 -16.61 -7.74 12.18
N THR A 52 -16.69 -8.48 11.08
CA THR A 52 -15.54 -9.17 10.46
C THR A 52 -14.49 -8.18 9.98
N ASP A 53 -14.89 -7.07 9.34
CA ASP A 53 -13.97 -6.04 8.89
C ASP A 53 -13.23 -5.39 10.06
N ARG A 54 -13.95 -5.04 11.13
CA ARG A 54 -13.34 -4.47 12.35
C ARG A 54 -12.35 -5.42 13.00
N THR A 55 -12.67 -6.70 13.05
CA THR A 55 -11.77 -7.76 13.57
C THR A 55 -10.53 -7.87 12.69
N THR A 56 -10.69 -7.79 11.37
CA THR A 56 -9.59 -7.85 10.40
C THR A 56 -8.67 -6.65 10.52
N ILE A 57 -9.21 -5.43 10.61
CA ILE A 57 -8.44 -4.20 10.84
C ILE A 57 -7.63 -4.31 12.13
N THR A 58 -8.27 -4.76 13.22
CA THR A 58 -7.59 -4.94 14.52
C THR A 58 -6.46 -5.96 14.44
N ARG A 59 -6.67 -7.08 13.73
CA ARG A 59 -5.64 -8.11 13.50
C ARG A 59 -4.46 -7.56 12.72
N PHE A 60 -4.70 -6.84 11.64
CA PHE A 60 -3.64 -6.23 10.84
C PHE A 60 -2.85 -5.21 11.66
N HIS A 61 -3.52 -4.29 12.32
CA HIS A 61 -2.86 -3.30 13.16
C HIS A 61 -1.95 -3.96 14.22
N ARG A 62 -2.45 -4.99 14.91
CA ARG A 62 -1.62 -5.76 15.87
C ARG A 62 -0.42 -6.42 15.20
N THR A 63 -0.61 -6.98 14.01
CA THR A 63 0.46 -7.65 13.27
C THR A 63 1.56 -6.66 12.87
N PHE A 64 1.18 -5.49 12.35
CA PHE A 64 2.13 -4.42 12.02
C PHE A 64 2.93 -3.98 13.25
N ILE A 65 2.27 -3.72 14.36
CA ILE A 65 2.94 -3.32 15.61
C ILE A 65 3.90 -4.42 16.10
N LYS A 66 3.43 -5.66 16.15
CA LYS A 66 4.23 -6.78 16.67
C LYS A 66 5.44 -7.11 15.79
N ARG A 67 5.30 -6.99 14.48
CA ARG A 67 6.33 -7.36 13.51
C ARG A 67 7.23 -6.19 13.13
N GLY A 68 6.71 -4.96 13.18
CA GLY A 68 7.46 -3.77 12.74
C GLY A 68 8.09 -3.99 11.38
N LEU A 69 9.34 -3.62 11.23
CA LEU A 69 10.09 -3.79 9.98
C LEU A 69 10.42 -5.26 9.63
N SER A 70 10.25 -6.20 10.56
CA SER A 70 10.38 -7.63 10.28
C SER A 70 9.15 -8.25 9.60
N LEU A 71 8.10 -7.45 9.37
CA LEU A 71 6.92 -7.90 8.64
C LEU A 71 7.31 -8.32 7.22
N ARG A 72 6.83 -9.49 6.82
CA ARG A 72 7.10 -10.08 5.51
C ARG A 72 5.78 -10.46 4.84
N PHE A 73 5.73 -10.35 3.51
CA PHE A 73 4.60 -10.85 2.74
C PHE A 73 4.38 -12.34 2.99
N HIS A 74 3.12 -12.72 3.11
CA HIS A 74 2.71 -14.09 3.33
C HIS A 74 1.43 -14.36 2.51
N SER A 75 1.47 -15.40 1.66
CA SER A 75 0.29 -15.83 0.92
C SER A 75 -0.59 -16.73 1.81
N LEU A 76 -1.88 -16.44 1.85
CA LEU A 76 -2.83 -17.27 2.58
C LEU A 76 -2.81 -18.72 2.05
N GLY A 77 -2.77 -19.69 2.97
CA GLY A 77 -2.74 -21.12 2.60
C GLY A 77 -1.43 -21.65 2.01
N ARG A 78 -0.37 -20.84 1.99
CA ARG A 78 0.96 -21.28 1.52
C ARG A 78 2.01 -21.13 2.63
N PRO A 79 3.02 -21.99 2.69
CA PRO A 79 4.10 -21.83 3.64
C PRO A 79 4.88 -20.54 3.37
N PRO A 80 5.43 -19.89 4.43
CA PRO A 80 6.28 -18.72 4.28
C PRO A 80 7.46 -19.01 3.35
N ARG A 81 7.78 -18.07 2.45
CA ARG A 81 8.94 -18.17 1.57
C ARG A 81 10.07 -17.28 2.10
N PRO A 82 11.22 -17.84 2.48
CA PRO A 82 12.33 -17.08 3.08
C PRO A 82 12.87 -15.96 2.18
N HIS A 83 12.76 -16.10 0.86
CA HIS A 83 13.24 -15.14 -0.13
C HIS A 83 12.31 -13.91 -0.33
N TYR A 84 11.12 -13.90 0.26
CA TYR A 84 10.29 -12.71 0.22
C TYR A 84 10.90 -11.64 1.13
N PRO A 85 11.02 -10.39 0.65
CA PRO A 85 11.61 -9.31 1.42
C PRO A 85 10.77 -8.99 2.65
N THR A 86 11.43 -8.53 3.70
CA THR A 86 10.80 -7.84 4.82
C THR A 86 10.53 -6.37 4.46
N TYR A 87 9.75 -5.66 5.29
CA TYR A 87 9.64 -4.20 5.16
C TYR A 87 11.00 -3.51 5.31
N ARG A 88 11.89 -4.04 6.17
CA ARG A 88 13.26 -3.52 6.30
C ARG A 88 14.03 -3.67 5.00
N ASP A 89 13.96 -4.82 4.36
CA ASP A 89 14.64 -5.07 3.08
C ASP A 89 14.13 -4.12 1.99
N LEU A 90 12.80 -3.86 1.95
CA LEU A 90 12.21 -2.91 1.01
C LEU A 90 12.56 -1.45 1.34
N LEU A 91 12.62 -1.11 2.62
CA LEU A 91 12.94 0.24 3.08
C LEU A 91 14.38 0.62 2.75
N LEU A 92 15.32 -0.32 2.94
CA LEU A 92 16.76 -0.13 2.71
C LEU A 92 17.22 -0.59 1.34
N GLY A 93 16.31 -1.07 0.50
CA GLY A 93 16.61 -1.57 -0.84
C GLY A 93 17.23 -0.51 -1.73
N THR A 94 18.16 -0.94 -2.59
CA THR A 94 18.78 -0.11 -3.60
C THR A 94 18.42 -0.59 -5.00
N ASP A 95 18.49 0.30 -5.97
CA ASP A 95 18.39 -0.04 -7.39
C ASP A 95 19.69 -0.65 -7.93
N GLY A 96 19.73 -0.97 -9.23
CA GLY A 96 20.89 -1.55 -9.88
C GLY A 96 22.14 -0.64 -9.91
N THR A 97 22.02 0.63 -9.54
CA THR A 97 23.13 1.60 -9.43
C THR A 97 23.62 1.75 -7.99
N GLY A 98 22.95 1.12 -7.01
CA GLY A 98 23.20 1.28 -5.58
C GLY A 98 22.49 2.49 -4.96
N ALA A 99 21.66 3.22 -5.71
CA ALA A 99 20.88 4.31 -5.16
C ALA A 99 19.66 3.79 -4.40
N PRO A 100 19.27 4.41 -3.25
CA PRO A 100 18.10 4.00 -2.49
C PRO A 100 16.82 4.02 -3.34
N SER A 101 16.07 2.93 -3.34
CA SER A 101 14.83 2.79 -4.13
C SER A 101 13.56 3.17 -3.36
N SER A 102 13.63 3.28 -2.02
CA SER A 102 12.49 3.67 -1.20
C SER A 102 12.19 5.17 -1.33
N TYR A 103 10.92 5.53 -1.46
CA TYR A 103 10.50 6.95 -1.44
C TYR A 103 10.76 7.62 -0.08
N LEU A 104 10.97 6.86 0.98
CA LEU A 104 11.34 7.37 2.30
C LEU A 104 12.83 7.67 2.44
N ALA A 105 13.65 7.29 1.47
CA ALA A 105 15.10 7.44 1.56
C ALA A 105 15.59 8.88 1.36
N THR A 106 14.80 9.74 0.73
CA THR A 106 15.14 11.15 0.51
C THR A 106 13.95 12.07 0.75
N ASN A 107 14.21 13.26 1.28
CA ASN A 107 13.17 14.29 1.44
C ASN A 107 12.45 14.58 0.11
N LYS A 108 13.18 14.66 -1.00
CA LYS A 108 12.61 14.92 -2.32
C LYS A 108 11.58 13.86 -2.72
N ALA A 109 11.91 12.58 -2.60
CA ALA A 109 11.02 11.49 -2.95
C ALA A 109 9.81 11.42 -2.01
N TYR A 110 10.04 11.61 -0.70
CA TYR A 110 8.97 11.66 0.29
C TYR A 110 7.95 12.77 0.00
N TRP A 111 8.42 14.00 -0.19
CA TRP A 111 7.54 15.15 -0.47
C TRP A 111 6.83 15.00 -1.80
N PHE A 112 7.47 14.39 -2.80
CA PHE A 112 6.83 14.08 -4.08
C PHE A 112 5.62 13.15 -3.87
N VAL A 113 5.83 11.98 -3.25
CA VAL A 113 4.74 11.01 -3.01
C VAL A 113 3.64 11.62 -2.12
N ARG A 114 4.03 12.35 -1.06
CA ARG A 114 3.08 13.05 -0.20
C ARG A 114 2.23 14.07 -0.96
N SER A 115 2.84 14.82 -1.88
CA SER A 115 2.11 15.79 -2.71
C SER A 115 1.07 15.12 -3.61
N LEU A 116 1.38 13.93 -4.14
CA LEU A 116 0.41 13.15 -4.93
C LEU A 116 -0.78 12.73 -4.06
N GLN A 117 -0.53 12.25 -2.85
CA GLN A 117 -1.60 11.86 -1.91
C GLN A 117 -2.47 13.06 -1.50
N GLN A 118 -1.84 14.20 -1.18
CA GLN A 118 -2.58 15.43 -0.80
C GLN A 118 -3.45 16.00 -1.92
N ARG A 119 -3.16 15.65 -3.16
CA ARG A 119 -3.89 16.07 -4.36
C ARG A 119 -4.85 14.98 -4.87
N ASP A 120 -5.05 13.92 -4.09
CA ASP A 120 -5.88 12.76 -4.46
C ASP A 120 -5.48 12.12 -5.81
N LEU A 121 -4.16 12.14 -6.13
CA LEU A 121 -3.58 11.53 -7.34
C LEU A 121 -3.12 10.08 -7.13
N ILE A 122 -3.26 9.54 -5.92
CA ILE A 122 -3.08 8.13 -5.60
C ILE A 122 -4.40 7.62 -5.05
N ILE A 123 -5.11 6.85 -5.86
CA ILE A 123 -6.46 6.37 -5.54
C ILE A 123 -6.41 4.85 -5.37
N PRO A 124 -6.39 4.34 -4.12
CA PRO A 124 -6.43 2.90 -3.87
C PRO A 124 -7.84 2.36 -4.16
N VAL A 125 -7.92 1.30 -4.95
CA VAL A 125 -9.15 0.61 -5.27
C VAL A 125 -9.01 -0.87 -4.95
N VAL A 126 -9.98 -1.43 -4.25
CA VAL A 126 -10.05 -2.87 -3.97
C VAL A 126 -11.10 -3.49 -4.87
N GLY A 127 -10.70 -4.54 -5.61
CA GLY A 127 -11.62 -5.24 -6.49
C GLY A 127 -11.00 -6.45 -7.16
N ASP A 128 -11.86 -7.28 -7.77
CA ASP A 128 -11.45 -8.40 -8.60
C ASP A 128 -11.17 -7.88 -10.01
N LEU A 129 -9.98 -8.15 -10.54
CA LEU A 129 -9.57 -7.74 -11.90
C LEU A 129 -10.40 -8.43 -12.99
N ALA A 130 -10.90 -9.64 -12.74
CA ALA A 130 -11.81 -10.36 -13.61
C ALA A 130 -13.29 -10.21 -13.19
N GLY A 131 -13.58 -9.36 -12.21
CA GLY A 131 -14.93 -9.05 -11.74
C GLY A 131 -15.66 -8.09 -12.69
N ASP A 132 -16.96 -7.90 -12.46
CA ASP A 132 -17.81 -7.12 -13.35
C ASP A 132 -17.79 -5.61 -13.06
N HIS A 133 -17.03 -5.15 -12.04
CA HIS A 133 -17.16 -3.79 -11.54
C HIS A 133 -15.83 -3.01 -11.51
N ALA A 134 -14.77 -3.50 -10.85
CA ALA A 134 -13.64 -2.68 -10.45
C ALA A 134 -12.94 -1.97 -11.63
N ILE A 135 -12.45 -2.72 -12.62
CA ILE A 135 -11.71 -2.13 -13.76
C ILE A 135 -12.64 -1.24 -14.60
N ARG A 136 -13.88 -1.65 -14.80
CA ARG A 136 -14.86 -0.85 -15.55
C ARG A 136 -15.18 0.46 -14.85
N ALA A 137 -15.34 0.45 -13.53
CA ALA A 137 -15.56 1.66 -12.75
C ALA A 137 -14.33 2.60 -12.78
N ILE A 138 -13.13 2.05 -12.75
CA ILE A 138 -11.88 2.82 -12.94
C ILE A 138 -11.87 3.45 -14.33
N GLY A 139 -12.15 2.69 -15.39
CA GLY A 139 -12.20 3.21 -16.75
C GLY A 139 -13.22 4.33 -16.90
N GLN A 140 -14.42 4.17 -16.36
CA GLN A 140 -15.45 5.22 -16.36
C GLN A 140 -15.00 6.48 -15.61
N ALA A 141 -14.36 6.33 -14.46
CA ALA A 141 -13.86 7.46 -13.67
C ALA A 141 -12.76 8.24 -14.41
N ILE A 142 -11.84 7.54 -15.09
CA ILE A 142 -10.77 8.14 -15.89
C ILE A 142 -11.38 8.87 -17.10
N ALA A 143 -12.28 8.21 -17.84
CA ALA A 143 -12.94 8.80 -18.98
C ALA A 143 -13.77 10.04 -18.62
N ALA A 144 -14.44 10.03 -17.46
CA ALA A 144 -15.22 11.17 -16.97
C ALA A 144 -14.35 12.41 -16.68
N GLN A 145 -13.06 12.23 -16.45
CA GLN A 145 -12.08 13.30 -16.27
C GLN A 145 -11.41 13.74 -17.59
N GLY A 146 -11.74 13.09 -18.72
CA GLY A 146 -11.10 13.32 -20.01
C GLY A 146 -9.67 12.79 -20.08
N GLU A 147 -9.31 11.89 -19.18
CA GLU A 147 -7.97 11.31 -19.06
C GLU A 147 -7.90 9.92 -19.72
N GLN A 148 -6.67 9.45 -19.94
CA GLN A 148 -6.39 8.16 -20.55
C GLN A 148 -5.33 7.40 -19.76
N VAL A 149 -5.36 6.07 -19.84
CA VAL A 149 -4.35 5.18 -19.24
C VAL A 149 -3.10 5.22 -20.12
N SER A 150 -2.04 5.78 -19.61
CA SER A 150 -0.72 5.83 -20.28
C SER A 150 0.14 4.60 -20.01
N ALA A 151 -0.08 3.91 -18.90
CA ALA A 151 0.64 2.68 -18.54
C ALA A 151 -0.24 1.82 -17.63
N PHE A 152 -0.23 0.52 -17.87
CA PHE A 152 -0.90 -0.46 -17.03
C PHE A 152 0.12 -1.51 -16.57
N TYR A 153 0.47 -1.45 -15.27
CA TYR A 153 1.43 -2.38 -14.69
C TYR A 153 0.71 -3.48 -13.93
N THR A 154 1.01 -4.72 -14.29
CA THR A 154 0.58 -5.90 -13.52
C THR A 154 1.78 -6.61 -12.93
N SER A 155 1.61 -7.18 -11.74
CA SER A 155 2.57 -8.11 -11.17
C SER A 155 2.29 -9.52 -11.71
N ASN A 156 2.34 -10.53 -10.87
CA ASN A 156 2.12 -11.94 -11.23
C ASN A 156 0.64 -12.36 -11.24
N VAL A 157 -0.27 -11.45 -11.50
CA VAL A 157 -1.73 -11.68 -11.46
C VAL A 157 -2.17 -12.66 -12.55
N GLU A 158 -1.50 -12.66 -13.70
CA GLU A 158 -1.79 -13.53 -14.84
C GLU A 158 -1.79 -15.00 -14.45
N PHE A 159 -0.86 -15.40 -13.58
CA PHE A 159 -0.81 -16.77 -13.08
C PHE A 159 -2.12 -17.21 -12.42
N TYR A 160 -2.72 -16.34 -11.61
CA TYR A 160 -3.99 -16.62 -10.94
C TYR A 160 -5.17 -16.57 -11.89
N LEU A 161 -5.16 -15.66 -12.86
CA LEU A 161 -6.20 -15.56 -13.88
C LEU A 161 -6.25 -16.81 -14.78
N PHE A 162 -5.08 -17.32 -15.19
CA PHE A 162 -4.99 -18.57 -15.92
C PHE A 162 -5.46 -19.77 -15.09
N GLN A 163 -5.01 -19.86 -13.84
CA GLN A 163 -5.40 -20.94 -12.93
C GLN A 163 -6.92 -20.96 -12.67
N ASN A 164 -7.55 -19.80 -12.60
CA ASN A 164 -8.99 -19.66 -12.35
C ASN A 164 -9.84 -19.66 -13.63
N GLY A 165 -9.23 -19.72 -14.82
CA GLY A 165 -9.93 -19.66 -16.09
C GLY A 165 -10.62 -18.31 -16.38
N THR A 166 -10.12 -17.21 -15.80
CA THR A 166 -10.77 -15.88 -15.85
C THR A 166 -10.07 -14.88 -16.76
N VAL A 167 -9.06 -15.32 -17.54
CA VAL A 167 -8.26 -14.44 -18.42
C VAL A 167 -9.12 -13.70 -19.43
N ALA A 168 -10.10 -14.37 -20.07
CA ALA A 168 -10.94 -13.75 -21.06
C ALA A 168 -11.74 -12.56 -20.48
N ARG A 169 -12.28 -12.71 -19.27
CA ARG A 169 -13.02 -11.62 -18.58
C ARG A 169 -12.09 -10.48 -18.19
N TYR A 170 -10.86 -10.81 -17.76
CA TYR A 170 -9.85 -9.82 -17.45
C TYR A 170 -9.50 -8.98 -18.70
N LEU A 171 -9.25 -9.63 -19.85
CA LEU A 171 -8.95 -8.93 -21.10
C LEU A 171 -10.14 -8.08 -21.58
N ASP A 172 -11.36 -8.59 -21.45
CA ASP A 172 -12.56 -7.82 -21.74
C ASP A 172 -12.66 -6.57 -20.83
N ASN A 173 -12.35 -6.71 -19.54
CA ASN A 173 -12.32 -5.56 -18.63
C ASN A 173 -11.27 -4.52 -19.03
N LEU A 174 -10.08 -4.94 -19.46
CA LEU A 174 -9.02 -4.03 -19.90
C LEU A 174 -9.43 -3.22 -21.12
N SER A 175 -10.22 -3.78 -22.05
CA SER A 175 -10.72 -3.07 -23.23
C SER A 175 -11.65 -1.88 -22.90
N HIS A 176 -12.13 -1.79 -21.66
CA HIS A 176 -12.92 -0.67 -21.16
C HIS A 176 -12.09 0.46 -20.55
N LEU A 177 -10.77 0.30 -20.44
CA LEU A 177 -9.90 1.39 -20.01
C LEU A 177 -9.66 2.35 -21.18
N PRO A 178 -9.87 3.67 -21.00
CA PRO A 178 -9.58 4.64 -22.05
C PRO A 178 -8.07 4.69 -22.33
N HIS A 179 -7.67 4.47 -23.56
CA HIS A 179 -6.29 4.48 -24.02
C HIS A 179 -6.19 5.03 -25.43
N THR A 180 -5.02 5.52 -25.82
CA THR A 180 -4.74 5.88 -27.21
C THR A 180 -4.52 4.62 -28.03
N GLU A 181 -5.16 4.55 -29.19
CA GLU A 181 -4.76 3.60 -30.25
C GLU A 181 -3.41 4.07 -30.80
N GLU A 182 -2.33 3.35 -30.53
CA GLU A 182 -1.08 3.44 -31.27
C GLU A 182 -0.96 2.27 -32.25
#